data_9c477452cd83a36b091da9e44a3b0327
#
_entry.id   9c477452cd83a36b091da9e44a3b0327
#
_cell.length_a   1.000
_cell.length_b   1.000
_cell.length_c   1.000
_cell.angle_alpha   90.00
_cell.angle_beta   90.00
_cell.angle_gamma   90.00
#
_symmetry.space_group_name_H-M   'P 1'
#
loop_
_entity.id
_entity.type
_entity.pdbx_description
1 polymer ?
#
loop_
_entity_poly.entity_id
_entity_poly.type
_entity_poly.pdbx_seq_one_letter_code
_entity_poly.pdbx_strand_id
1 'polypeptide(L)'
;MYDKATGSAHRPGAEGWWREEGEGFVKINRYGMRDDREISKNKSPGMYRIAILGDSFAEAFQVDVRDTFWRVLENKLNACFAFDGKKAEVLNFGVAGYSTAQELATLRSKVWDFQPDMVLLAFLSGNDVRDNHPALCQTNTAIFFTFKDGSLSLDNALLHSLAFRVKSSHPYQQLANILDHFCLYQFAKKIRRSYLLLFKTPSPKLNPAYTRAESGKATVNPASAASGPAGKQAVMNIGLDNHIYFSPQSQEWDEAWRITEALIEQMHKDVMERGAKFLLVSLANGIQVNPDPKVRDAFAKTIGSGDLLYPDRRIESFAVAHGIDAIILAPIMQKHAEQTKQYFHGFPNTIMGGGHWNEKGHRIAGEIIAEYLCNQEMTKSVIK
;
A
#
# COMPACT_ATOMS: atom_id res chain seq x y z
N MET A 1 -14.00 8.56 -2.26
CA MET A 1 -14.41 9.98 -2.40
C MET A 1 -13.18 10.88 -2.47
N TYR A 2 -13.32 12.15 -2.89
CA TYR A 2 -12.22 13.13 -2.82
C TYR A 2 -12.03 13.61 -1.38
N ASP A 3 -10.79 13.63 -0.90
CA ASP A 3 -10.41 14.04 0.45
C ASP A 3 -9.37 15.17 0.40
N LYS A 4 -9.57 16.23 1.18
CA LYS A 4 -8.74 17.45 1.11
C LYS A 4 -7.34 17.28 1.71
N ALA A 5 -7.14 16.28 2.57
CA ALA A 5 -5.84 16.01 3.19
C ALA A 5 -5.04 15.00 2.37
N THR A 6 -5.69 13.96 1.85
CA THR A 6 -5.04 12.79 1.25
C THR A 6 -5.32 12.62 -0.24
N GLY A 7 -6.10 13.53 -0.86
CA GLY A 7 -6.52 13.44 -2.26
C GLY A 7 -7.73 12.53 -2.46
N SER A 8 -7.76 11.37 -1.83
CA SER A 8 -8.88 10.42 -1.86
C SER A 8 -9.07 9.73 -0.51
N ALA A 9 -10.26 9.21 -0.25
CA ALA A 9 -10.57 8.39 0.92
C ALA A 9 -11.77 7.48 0.64
N HIS A 10 -12.00 6.50 1.49
CA HIS A 10 -13.24 5.74 1.47
C HIS A 10 -14.43 6.63 1.84
N ARG A 11 -15.61 6.21 1.38
CA ARG A 11 -16.86 6.83 1.79
C ARG A 11 -17.32 6.19 3.10
N PRO A 12 -17.45 6.96 4.19
CA PRO A 12 -18.00 6.44 5.43
C PRO A 12 -19.38 5.81 5.23
N GLY A 13 -19.62 4.67 5.86
CA GLY A 13 -20.89 3.94 5.80
C GLY A 13 -21.11 3.17 4.48
N ALA A 14 -20.17 3.17 3.55
CA ALA A 14 -20.27 2.35 2.35
C ALA A 14 -20.13 0.87 2.70
N GLU A 15 -20.95 0.03 2.05
CA GLU A 15 -20.84 -1.43 2.15
C GLU A 15 -21.19 -2.10 0.83
N GLY A 16 -20.68 -3.31 0.63
CA GLY A 16 -20.95 -4.09 -0.58
C GLY A 16 -19.99 -5.23 -0.81
N TRP A 17 -20.28 -6.01 -1.84
CA TRP A 17 -19.42 -7.09 -2.26
C TRP A 17 -18.32 -6.63 -3.20
N TRP A 18 -17.09 -6.99 -2.89
CA TRP A 18 -15.95 -6.94 -3.80
C TRP A 18 -15.78 -8.30 -4.48
N ARG A 19 -15.68 -8.32 -5.84
CA ARG A 19 -15.58 -9.55 -6.63
C ARG A 19 -14.68 -9.41 -7.86
N GLU A 20 -13.92 -8.34 -7.96
CA GLU A 20 -13.00 -8.13 -9.08
C GLU A 20 -11.78 -9.06 -8.97
N GLU A 21 -11.30 -9.26 -7.76
CA GLU A 21 -10.19 -10.13 -7.38
C GLU A 21 -10.52 -10.71 -6.01
N GLY A 22 -10.56 -12.03 -5.87
CA GLY A 22 -11.10 -12.66 -4.68
C GLY A 22 -12.60 -12.38 -4.48
N GLU A 23 -13.06 -12.56 -3.26
CA GLU A 23 -14.42 -12.20 -2.85
C GLU A 23 -14.43 -11.79 -1.38
N GLY A 24 -14.94 -10.59 -1.08
CA GLY A 24 -15.09 -10.09 0.27
C GLY A 24 -16.29 -9.18 0.44
N PHE A 25 -17.01 -9.31 1.56
CA PHE A 25 -17.98 -8.29 1.94
C PHE A 25 -17.24 -7.15 2.64
N VAL A 26 -17.34 -5.96 2.08
CA VAL A 26 -16.67 -4.76 2.55
C VAL A 26 -17.64 -3.90 3.31
N LYS A 27 -17.25 -3.48 4.52
CA LYS A 27 -17.94 -2.46 5.29
C LYS A 27 -16.96 -1.38 5.69
N ILE A 28 -17.30 -0.14 5.38
CA ILE A 28 -16.54 1.05 5.77
C ILE A 28 -17.25 1.71 6.93
N ASN A 29 -16.58 1.83 8.06
CA ASN A 29 -17.16 2.44 9.24
C ASN A 29 -17.33 3.97 9.09
N ARG A 30 -17.91 4.63 10.07
CA ARG A 30 -18.17 6.09 10.07
C ARG A 30 -16.91 6.96 9.98
N TYR A 31 -15.72 6.39 10.19
CA TYR A 31 -14.44 7.10 10.11
C TYR A 31 -13.70 6.86 8.79
N GLY A 32 -14.29 6.07 7.89
CA GLY A 32 -13.68 5.74 6.60
C GLY A 32 -12.68 4.58 6.66
N MET A 33 -12.64 3.81 7.75
CA MET A 33 -11.83 2.61 7.87
C MET A 33 -12.63 1.38 7.44
N ARG A 34 -11.99 0.42 6.78
CA ARG A 34 -12.56 -0.92 6.61
C ARG A 34 -12.58 -1.62 7.96
N ASP A 35 -13.73 -1.66 8.59
CA ASP A 35 -13.97 -2.39 9.83
C ASP A 35 -15.47 -2.67 10.00
N ASP A 36 -15.81 -3.84 10.51
CA ASP A 36 -17.19 -4.26 10.81
C ASP A 36 -17.61 -3.91 12.25
N ARG A 37 -16.66 -3.42 13.06
CA ARG A 37 -16.88 -3.03 14.47
C ARG A 37 -17.18 -1.54 14.59
N GLU A 38 -17.85 -1.20 15.67
CA GLU A 38 -17.92 0.19 16.15
C GLU A 38 -16.61 0.56 16.86
N ILE A 39 -15.93 1.55 16.34
CA ILE A 39 -14.67 2.07 16.88
C ILE A 39 -14.92 3.37 17.61
N SER A 40 -14.28 3.56 18.77
CA SER A 40 -14.26 4.82 19.51
C SER A 40 -12.93 5.55 19.27
N LYS A 41 -12.96 6.87 19.06
CA LYS A 41 -11.76 7.69 19.05
C LYS A 41 -11.05 7.63 20.40
N ASN A 42 -11.81 7.71 21.49
CA ASN A 42 -11.27 7.59 22.83
C ASN A 42 -10.87 6.15 23.11
N LYS A 43 -9.60 5.94 23.38
CA LYS A 43 -9.06 4.64 23.76
C LYS A 43 -9.54 4.23 25.14
N SER A 44 -10.13 3.05 25.26
CA SER A 44 -10.56 2.51 26.55
C SER A 44 -9.35 2.14 27.43
N PRO A 45 -9.46 2.26 28.78
CA PRO A 45 -8.43 1.76 29.69
C PRO A 45 -8.12 0.29 29.43
N GLY A 46 -6.84 -0.09 29.55
CA GLY A 46 -6.41 -1.47 29.32
C GLY A 46 -6.31 -1.88 27.83
N MET A 47 -6.43 -0.94 26.89
CA MET A 47 -6.22 -1.19 25.46
C MET A 47 -4.82 -0.75 25.02
N TYR A 48 -4.23 -1.54 24.14
CA TYR A 48 -3.05 -1.19 23.36
C TYR A 48 -3.47 -1.04 21.89
N ARG A 49 -3.39 0.15 21.35
CA ARG A 49 -3.93 0.45 20.03
C ARG A 49 -2.83 0.55 18.99
N ILE A 50 -2.99 -0.20 17.90
CA ILE A 50 -2.08 -0.20 16.75
C ILE A 50 -2.82 0.41 15.57
N ALA A 51 -2.28 1.49 14.99
CA ALA A 51 -2.78 2.07 13.75
C ALA A 51 -1.96 1.53 12.58
N ILE A 52 -2.63 0.94 11.57
CA ILE A 52 -1.99 0.47 10.34
C ILE A 52 -2.21 1.51 9.24
N LEU A 53 -1.11 1.98 8.64
CA LEU A 53 -1.07 2.72 7.41
C LEU A 53 -0.68 1.77 6.27
N GLY A 54 -1.15 2.02 5.07
CA GLY A 54 -0.83 1.23 3.89
C GLY A 54 -1.81 1.48 2.74
N ASP A 55 -1.61 0.72 1.69
CA ASP A 55 -2.36 0.77 0.44
C ASP A 55 -3.48 -0.29 0.34
N SER A 56 -3.69 -0.85 -0.86
CA SER A 56 -4.67 -1.90 -1.13
C SER A 56 -4.41 -3.22 -0.39
N PHE A 57 -3.17 -3.51 0.00
CA PHE A 57 -2.85 -4.69 0.81
C PHE A 57 -3.32 -4.55 2.26
N ALA A 58 -3.26 -3.34 2.81
CA ALA A 58 -3.84 -3.04 4.11
C ALA A 58 -5.37 -2.89 4.03
N GLU A 59 -5.89 -2.26 2.97
CA GLU A 59 -7.32 -2.17 2.69
C GLU A 59 -7.97 -3.56 2.57
N ALA A 60 -7.32 -4.47 1.82
CA ALA A 60 -7.62 -5.91 1.75
C ALA A 60 -9.04 -6.29 1.31
N PHE A 61 -9.68 -5.57 0.38
CA PHE A 61 -11.06 -5.84 -0.07
C PHE A 61 -11.29 -7.23 -0.65
N GLN A 62 -10.20 -7.92 -1.03
CA GLN A 62 -10.17 -9.20 -1.73
C GLN A 62 -10.58 -10.39 -0.85
N VAL A 63 -10.54 -10.24 0.48
CA VAL A 63 -10.82 -11.30 1.46
C VAL A 63 -11.86 -10.85 2.48
N ASP A 64 -12.44 -11.79 3.23
CA ASP A 64 -13.29 -11.44 4.39
C ASP A 64 -12.48 -10.66 5.44
N VAL A 65 -13.13 -9.77 6.17
CA VAL A 65 -12.48 -8.96 7.20
C VAL A 65 -11.77 -9.79 8.26
N ARG A 66 -12.28 -10.97 8.56
CA ARG A 66 -11.71 -11.92 9.55
C ARG A 66 -10.38 -12.53 9.08
N ASP A 67 -10.17 -12.60 7.76
CA ASP A 67 -9.00 -13.20 7.13
C ASP A 67 -7.92 -12.17 6.79
N THR A 68 -8.16 -10.89 7.05
CA THR A 68 -7.16 -9.83 6.83
C THR A 68 -5.97 -9.99 7.77
N PHE A 69 -4.76 -9.62 7.31
CA PHE A 69 -3.55 -9.76 8.13
C PHE A 69 -3.63 -8.99 9.45
N TRP A 70 -4.27 -7.84 9.44
CA TRP A 70 -4.40 -7.00 10.63
C TRP A 70 -5.42 -7.57 11.64
N ARG A 71 -6.45 -8.30 11.20
CA ARG A 71 -7.34 -9.01 12.10
C ARG A 71 -6.68 -10.28 12.66
N VAL A 72 -5.91 -10.98 11.83
CA VAL A 72 -5.07 -12.11 12.28
C VAL A 72 -4.06 -11.63 13.32
N LEU A 73 -3.38 -10.52 13.03
CA LEU A 73 -2.44 -9.87 13.96
C LEU A 73 -3.10 -9.56 15.31
N GLU A 74 -4.25 -8.88 15.31
CA GLU A 74 -4.99 -8.55 16.53
C GLU A 74 -5.32 -9.78 17.37
N ASN A 75 -5.84 -10.82 16.72
CA ASN A 75 -6.20 -12.07 17.40
C ASN A 75 -4.97 -12.77 18.03
N LYS A 76 -3.86 -12.83 17.31
CA LYS A 76 -2.62 -13.45 17.78
C LYS A 76 -1.98 -12.66 18.92
N LEU A 77 -1.94 -11.33 18.84
CA LEU A 77 -1.44 -10.48 19.93
C LEU A 77 -2.27 -10.63 21.20
N ASN A 78 -3.58 -10.76 21.07
CA ASN A 78 -4.45 -11.03 22.22
C ASN A 78 -4.26 -12.45 22.80
N ALA A 79 -3.86 -13.41 21.99
CA ALA A 79 -3.59 -14.77 22.43
C ALA A 79 -2.23 -14.94 23.14
N CYS A 80 -1.21 -14.16 22.76
CA CYS A 80 0.12 -14.20 23.39
C CYS A 80 0.26 -13.25 24.60
N PHE A 81 -0.81 -12.52 24.96
CA PHE A 81 -0.80 -11.54 26.05
C PHE A 81 0.33 -10.50 25.92
N ALA A 82 0.63 -10.07 24.67
CA ALA A 82 1.53 -8.96 24.44
C ALA A 82 1.11 -7.70 25.22
N PHE A 83 2.02 -6.76 25.35
CA PHE A 83 1.74 -5.43 25.91
C PHE A 83 1.30 -5.40 27.39
N ASP A 84 1.96 -6.16 28.26
CA ASP A 84 1.72 -6.17 29.71
C ASP A 84 0.23 -6.47 30.05
N GLY A 85 -0.40 -7.40 29.33
CA GLY A 85 -1.79 -7.81 29.54
C GLY A 85 -2.85 -6.86 29.02
N LYS A 86 -2.46 -5.77 28.35
CA LYS A 86 -3.42 -4.91 27.63
C LYS A 86 -3.99 -5.63 26.42
N LYS A 87 -5.26 -5.42 26.14
CA LYS A 87 -5.92 -5.95 24.95
C LYS A 87 -5.49 -5.17 23.72
N ALA A 88 -4.95 -5.86 22.71
CA ALA A 88 -4.63 -5.26 21.44
C ALA A 88 -5.90 -4.89 20.65
N GLU A 89 -5.93 -3.68 20.08
CA GLU A 89 -6.94 -3.21 19.13
C GLU A 89 -6.23 -2.65 17.91
N VAL A 90 -6.49 -3.25 16.74
CA VAL A 90 -5.85 -2.85 15.49
C VAL A 90 -6.85 -2.04 14.67
N LEU A 91 -6.45 -0.84 14.26
CA LEU A 91 -7.22 0.10 13.43
C LEU A 91 -6.56 0.19 12.06
N ASN A 92 -7.33 -0.08 11.02
CA ASN A 92 -6.82 -0.08 9.65
C ASN A 92 -7.18 1.21 8.92
N PHE A 93 -6.16 2.01 8.58
CA PHE A 93 -6.26 3.24 7.79
C PHE A 93 -5.85 3.04 6.32
N GLY A 94 -5.62 1.80 5.89
CA GLY A 94 -5.22 1.48 4.52
C GLY A 94 -6.29 1.86 3.48
N VAL A 95 -5.84 2.40 2.36
CA VAL A 95 -6.69 2.81 1.22
C VAL A 95 -6.00 2.45 -0.08
N ALA A 96 -6.69 1.74 -0.96
CA ALA A 96 -6.14 1.33 -2.25
C ALA A 96 -5.56 2.49 -3.06
N GLY A 97 -4.35 2.27 -3.58
CA GLY A 97 -3.63 3.25 -4.40
C GLY A 97 -3.03 4.41 -3.61
N TYR A 98 -2.94 4.32 -2.30
CA TYR A 98 -2.11 5.24 -1.52
C TYR A 98 -0.65 4.95 -1.80
N SER A 99 0.14 6.01 -1.80
CA SER A 99 1.59 5.99 -1.70
C SER A 99 2.01 6.42 -0.29
N THR A 100 3.28 6.26 0.04
CA THR A 100 3.85 6.68 1.33
C THR A 100 3.57 8.17 1.65
N ALA A 101 3.43 9.02 0.63
CA ALA A 101 3.03 10.43 0.78
C ALA A 101 1.60 10.57 1.36
N GLN A 102 0.66 9.76 0.86
CA GLN A 102 -0.73 9.77 1.34
C GLN A 102 -0.86 9.11 2.72
N GLU A 103 -0.01 8.14 3.02
CA GLU A 103 0.08 7.51 4.34
C GLU A 103 0.58 8.49 5.41
N LEU A 104 1.62 9.29 5.11
CA LEU A 104 2.08 10.38 5.98
C LEU A 104 0.98 11.43 6.19
N ALA A 105 0.26 11.81 5.14
CA ALA A 105 -0.86 12.74 5.25
C ALA A 105 -2.01 12.16 6.09
N THR A 106 -2.26 10.85 6.00
CA THR A 106 -3.25 10.14 6.83
C THR A 106 -2.82 10.09 8.28
N LEU A 107 -1.54 9.79 8.55
CA LEU A 107 -0.97 9.84 9.88
C LEU A 107 -1.23 11.20 10.55
N ARG A 108 -0.89 12.28 9.84
CA ARG A 108 -0.98 13.65 10.36
C ARG A 108 -2.43 14.15 10.53
N SER A 109 -3.33 13.76 9.63
CA SER A 109 -4.69 14.32 9.58
C SER A 109 -5.77 13.49 10.29
N LYS A 110 -5.53 12.19 10.54
CA LYS A 110 -6.58 11.28 11.02
C LYS A 110 -6.16 10.38 12.18
N VAL A 111 -4.96 9.79 12.11
CA VAL A 111 -4.55 8.71 13.01
C VAL A 111 -4.49 9.13 14.47
N TRP A 112 -4.01 10.33 14.74
CA TRP A 112 -3.81 10.83 16.09
C TRP A 112 -5.10 11.04 16.90
N ASP A 113 -6.22 11.22 16.22
CA ASP A 113 -7.53 11.27 16.85
C ASP A 113 -7.88 9.99 17.60
N PHE A 114 -7.22 8.87 17.26
CA PHE A 114 -7.48 7.55 17.82
C PHE A 114 -6.47 7.13 18.90
N GLN A 115 -5.54 7.99 19.27
CA GLN A 115 -4.58 7.75 20.36
C GLN A 115 -3.82 6.40 20.24
N PRO A 116 -3.14 6.11 19.12
CA PRO A 116 -2.41 4.87 18.95
C PRO A 116 -1.18 4.82 19.88
N ASP A 117 -0.86 3.61 20.38
CA ASP A 117 0.39 3.32 21.07
C ASP A 117 1.48 2.89 20.09
N MET A 118 1.07 2.42 18.91
CA MET A 118 1.97 2.01 17.83
C MET A 118 1.37 2.40 16.48
N VAL A 119 2.23 2.84 15.57
CA VAL A 119 1.90 3.00 14.14
C VAL A 119 2.71 1.96 13.35
N LEU A 120 2.02 1.14 12.57
CA LEU A 120 2.59 0.18 11.65
C LEU A 120 2.42 0.70 10.23
N LEU A 121 3.52 0.89 9.52
CA LEU A 121 3.52 1.21 8.10
C LEU A 121 3.65 -0.09 7.30
N ALA A 122 2.60 -0.49 6.61
CA ALA A 122 2.57 -1.62 5.69
C ALA A 122 3.01 -1.13 4.29
N PHE A 123 4.31 -1.09 4.06
CA PHE A 123 4.96 -0.54 2.88
C PHE A 123 5.04 -1.56 1.75
N LEU A 124 4.51 -1.24 0.57
CA LEU A 124 4.61 -2.07 -0.63
C LEU A 124 5.54 -1.41 -1.66
N SER A 125 6.75 -1.93 -1.80
CA SER A 125 7.75 -1.37 -2.74
C SER A 125 7.26 -1.33 -4.20
N GLY A 126 6.34 -2.21 -4.57
CA GLY A 126 5.84 -2.38 -5.93
C GLY A 126 5.11 -1.17 -6.52
N ASN A 127 4.49 -0.36 -5.69
CA ASN A 127 3.77 0.85 -6.09
C ASN A 127 4.15 2.10 -5.27
N ASP A 128 4.44 1.97 -3.96
CA ASP A 128 4.67 3.12 -3.09
C ASP A 128 5.82 3.99 -3.58
N VAL A 129 6.92 3.37 -4.01
CA VAL A 129 8.07 4.11 -4.54
C VAL A 129 7.70 4.89 -5.80
N ARG A 130 7.09 4.21 -6.78
CA ARG A 130 6.67 4.82 -8.04
C ARG A 130 5.68 5.95 -7.81
N ASP A 131 4.69 5.72 -6.95
CA ASP A 131 3.56 6.63 -6.77
C ASP A 131 3.90 7.82 -5.86
N ASN A 132 5.10 7.87 -5.27
CA ASN A 132 5.64 9.05 -4.61
C ASN A 132 6.25 10.10 -5.57
N HIS A 133 6.43 9.77 -6.87
CA HIS A 133 6.99 10.69 -7.84
C HIS A 133 5.97 11.09 -8.92
N PRO A 134 5.74 12.39 -9.18
CA PRO A 134 4.66 12.85 -10.07
C PRO A 134 4.80 12.39 -11.53
N ALA A 135 6.03 12.19 -12.02
CA ALA A 135 6.25 11.70 -13.38
C ALA A 135 6.04 10.18 -13.53
N LEU A 136 6.14 9.42 -12.44
CA LEU A 136 5.97 7.96 -12.42
C LEU A 136 4.57 7.53 -12.01
N CYS A 137 3.90 8.34 -11.19
CA CYS A 137 2.61 8.02 -10.58
C CYS A 137 1.50 7.88 -11.63
N GLN A 138 0.69 6.83 -11.46
CA GLN A 138 -0.41 6.52 -12.36
C GLN A 138 -1.78 6.97 -11.85
N THR A 139 -1.87 7.53 -10.65
CA THR A 139 -3.14 7.96 -10.05
C THR A 139 -3.35 9.47 -10.18
N ASN A 140 -4.62 9.89 -10.37
CA ASN A 140 -4.98 11.30 -10.51
C ASN A 140 -5.34 11.97 -9.18
N THR A 141 -5.27 11.24 -8.06
CA THR A 141 -5.61 11.72 -6.72
C THR A 141 -4.44 11.64 -5.76
N ALA A 142 -3.26 11.25 -6.26
CA ALA A 142 -2.04 11.25 -5.46
C ALA A 142 -1.64 12.67 -5.06
N ILE A 143 -1.13 12.80 -3.86
CA ILE A 143 -0.44 13.98 -3.37
C ILE A 143 1.05 13.69 -3.36
N PHE A 144 1.88 14.71 -3.51
CA PHE A 144 3.32 14.54 -3.60
C PHE A 144 4.03 15.38 -2.56
N PHE A 145 5.18 14.90 -2.14
CA PHE A 145 6.15 15.69 -1.41
C PHE A 145 7.38 15.92 -2.30
N THR A 146 7.99 17.06 -2.15
CA THR A 146 9.22 17.44 -2.85
C THR A 146 10.21 18.01 -1.86
N PHE A 147 11.50 17.96 -2.19
CA PHE A 147 12.50 18.64 -1.38
C PHE A 147 12.50 20.14 -1.70
N LYS A 148 12.33 20.98 -0.67
CA LYS A 148 12.54 22.43 -0.71
C LYS A 148 13.53 22.79 0.38
N ASP A 149 14.61 23.43 0.01
CA ASP A 149 15.68 23.82 0.95
C ASP A 149 16.16 22.65 1.85
N GLY A 150 16.26 21.44 1.27
CA GLY A 150 16.68 20.23 1.97
C GLY A 150 15.62 19.57 2.84
N SER A 151 14.40 20.11 2.93
CA SER A 151 13.31 19.57 3.75
C SER A 151 12.15 19.09 2.89
N LEU A 152 11.44 18.04 3.34
CA LEU A 152 10.21 17.56 2.70
C LEU A 152 9.09 18.60 2.83
N SER A 153 8.50 18.96 1.69
CA SER A 153 7.40 19.90 1.59
C SER A 153 6.27 19.31 0.75
N LEU A 154 5.04 19.42 1.23
CA LEU A 154 3.86 18.96 0.48
C LEU A 154 3.65 19.83 -0.75
N ASP A 155 3.55 19.22 -1.93
CA ASP A 155 3.09 19.88 -3.15
C ASP A 155 1.55 19.96 -3.13
N ASN A 156 1.05 21.15 -2.94
CA ASN A 156 -0.37 21.44 -2.86
C ASN A 156 -1.05 21.67 -4.22
N ALA A 157 -0.36 21.52 -5.35
CA ALA A 157 -0.86 21.88 -6.67
C ALA A 157 -2.17 21.16 -7.01
N LEU A 158 -2.24 19.83 -6.74
CA LEU A 158 -3.48 19.08 -6.95
C LEU A 158 -4.63 19.61 -6.09
N LEU A 159 -4.39 19.79 -4.79
CA LEU A 159 -5.41 20.17 -3.79
C LEU A 159 -5.98 21.58 -4.07
N HIS A 160 -5.17 22.46 -4.66
CA HIS A 160 -5.57 23.82 -5.03
C HIS A 160 -6.20 23.91 -6.44
N SER A 161 -6.13 22.84 -7.24
CA SER A 161 -6.74 22.86 -8.57
C SER A 161 -8.26 23.07 -8.51
N LEU A 162 -8.82 23.85 -9.43
CA LEU A 162 -10.26 24.11 -9.47
C LEU A 162 -11.06 22.80 -9.58
N ALA A 163 -10.59 21.87 -10.41
CA ALA A 163 -11.24 20.58 -10.60
C ALA A 163 -11.30 19.76 -9.29
N PHE A 164 -10.22 19.74 -8.52
CA PHE A 164 -10.19 19.06 -7.23
C PHE A 164 -11.08 19.74 -6.19
N ARG A 165 -11.02 21.07 -6.09
CA ARG A 165 -11.86 21.85 -5.17
C ARG A 165 -13.35 21.65 -5.43
N VAL A 166 -13.79 21.61 -6.70
CA VAL A 166 -15.18 21.32 -7.05
C VAL A 166 -15.55 19.89 -6.66
N LYS A 167 -14.72 18.89 -7.01
CA LYS A 167 -14.99 17.47 -6.71
C LYS A 167 -14.91 17.12 -5.23
N SER A 168 -14.11 17.83 -4.44
CA SER A 168 -14.01 17.68 -2.99
C SER A 168 -15.07 18.50 -2.24
N SER A 169 -15.89 19.31 -2.92
CA SER A 169 -16.95 20.08 -2.30
C SER A 169 -18.10 19.20 -1.81
N HIS A 170 -18.69 19.58 -0.69
CA HIS A 170 -19.81 18.83 -0.10
C HIS A 170 -21.00 18.63 -1.08
N PRO A 171 -21.48 19.66 -1.80
CA PRO A 171 -22.57 19.50 -2.77
C PRO A 171 -22.26 18.47 -3.87
N TYR A 172 -21.03 18.51 -4.42
CA TYR A 172 -20.62 17.55 -5.44
C TYR A 172 -20.59 16.11 -4.89
N GLN A 173 -20.06 15.92 -3.70
CA GLN A 173 -19.98 14.60 -3.08
C GLN A 173 -21.36 14.05 -2.70
N GLN A 174 -22.29 14.92 -2.24
CA GLN A 174 -23.69 14.53 -2.01
C GLN A 174 -24.37 14.11 -3.30
N LEU A 175 -24.21 14.88 -4.38
CA LEU A 175 -24.77 14.51 -5.68
C LEU A 175 -24.20 13.20 -6.20
N ALA A 176 -22.87 13.02 -6.12
CA ALA A 176 -22.22 11.77 -6.51
C ALA A 176 -22.75 10.59 -5.67
N ASN A 177 -23.01 10.81 -4.38
CA ASN A 177 -23.58 9.82 -3.48
C ASN A 177 -24.99 9.39 -3.95
N ILE A 178 -25.85 10.35 -4.24
CA ILE A 178 -27.20 10.09 -4.74
C ILE A 178 -27.15 9.31 -6.05
N LEU A 179 -26.31 9.74 -7.01
CA LEU A 179 -26.15 9.08 -8.29
C LEU A 179 -25.65 7.65 -8.18
N ASP A 180 -24.77 7.38 -7.22
CA ASP A 180 -24.23 6.01 -6.97
C ASP A 180 -25.29 5.01 -6.48
N HIS A 181 -26.46 5.44 -6.05
CA HIS A 181 -27.58 4.53 -5.73
C HIS A 181 -28.35 4.08 -6.99
N PHE A 182 -28.13 4.70 -8.14
CA PHE A 182 -28.82 4.31 -9.36
C PHE A 182 -27.99 3.26 -10.13
N CYS A 183 -28.54 2.07 -10.29
CA CYS A 183 -27.88 0.96 -11.01
C CYS A 183 -27.44 1.34 -12.42
N LEU A 184 -28.25 2.14 -13.15
CA LEU A 184 -27.91 2.61 -14.48
C LEU A 184 -26.67 3.49 -14.50
N TYR A 185 -26.49 4.34 -13.50
CA TYR A 185 -25.30 5.18 -13.35
C TYR A 185 -24.06 4.34 -13.01
N GLN A 186 -24.19 3.37 -12.13
CA GLN A 186 -23.10 2.42 -11.83
C GLN A 186 -22.71 1.61 -13.07
N PHE A 187 -23.69 1.15 -13.85
CA PHE A 187 -23.46 0.42 -15.10
C PHE A 187 -22.73 1.30 -16.13
N ALA A 188 -23.15 2.57 -16.30
CA ALA A 188 -22.46 3.52 -17.17
C ALA A 188 -21.02 3.79 -16.73
N LYS A 189 -20.76 3.90 -15.42
CA LYS A 189 -19.40 4.00 -14.87
C LYS A 189 -18.56 2.76 -15.19
N LYS A 190 -19.14 1.56 -15.06
CA LYS A 190 -18.46 0.30 -15.38
C LYS A 190 -18.11 0.20 -16.86
N ILE A 191 -19.04 0.52 -17.75
CA ILE A 191 -18.79 0.58 -19.22
C ILE A 191 -17.66 1.58 -19.52
N ARG A 192 -17.74 2.79 -18.96
CA ARG A 192 -16.69 3.81 -19.17
C ARG A 192 -15.32 3.32 -18.69
N ARG A 193 -15.25 2.65 -17.53
CA ARG A 193 -14.01 2.08 -16.99
C ARG A 193 -13.47 1.01 -17.93
N SER A 194 -14.31 0.06 -18.37
CA SER A 194 -13.93 -0.99 -19.31
C SER A 194 -13.45 -0.42 -20.64
N TYR A 195 -14.15 0.59 -21.19
CA TYR A 195 -13.74 1.29 -22.41
C TYR A 195 -12.37 1.95 -22.24
N LEU A 196 -12.12 2.64 -21.11
CA LEU A 196 -10.83 3.28 -20.85
C LEU A 196 -9.69 2.26 -20.71
N LEU A 197 -9.96 1.09 -20.15
CA LEU A 197 -8.98 0.01 -20.04
C LEU A 197 -8.67 -0.64 -21.39
N LEU A 198 -9.67 -0.76 -22.28
CA LEU A 198 -9.50 -1.39 -23.59
C LEU A 198 -8.88 -0.45 -24.65
N PHE A 199 -9.15 0.85 -24.57
CA PHE A 199 -8.84 1.79 -25.63
C PHE A 199 -7.88 2.93 -25.25
N LYS A 200 -7.54 3.10 -23.99
CA LYS A 200 -6.45 3.98 -23.55
C LYS A 200 -5.27 3.13 -23.11
N THR A 201 -4.27 3.04 -23.98
CA THR A 201 -2.89 2.81 -23.53
C THR A 201 -2.57 3.90 -22.50
N PRO A 202 -1.94 3.58 -21.38
CA PRO A 202 -1.47 4.58 -20.44
C PRO A 202 -0.39 5.43 -21.12
N SER A 203 -0.79 6.56 -21.71
CA SER A 203 0.15 7.63 -21.99
C SER A 203 0.41 8.31 -20.65
N PRO A 204 1.65 8.46 -20.19
CA PRO A 204 1.94 9.29 -19.05
C PRO A 204 1.45 10.71 -19.37
N LYS A 205 0.41 11.16 -18.68
CA LYS A 205 0.02 12.55 -18.71
C LYS A 205 1.04 13.33 -17.91
N LEU A 206 2.08 13.78 -18.56
CA LEU A 206 2.95 14.82 -18.04
C LEU A 206 2.08 16.00 -17.59
N ASN A 207 2.16 16.31 -16.31
CA ASN A 207 1.55 17.51 -15.76
C ASN A 207 2.22 18.72 -16.43
N PRO A 208 1.50 19.65 -17.08
CA PRO A 208 2.11 20.77 -17.80
C PRO A 208 3.04 21.67 -16.96
N ALA A 209 2.97 21.59 -15.64
CA ALA A 209 3.84 22.32 -14.72
C ALA A 209 5.29 21.82 -14.70
N TYR A 210 5.56 20.60 -15.15
CA TYR A 210 6.90 19.99 -15.14
C TYR A 210 7.60 19.93 -16.49
N THR A 211 6.98 20.43 -17.57
CA THR A 211 7.56 20.40 -18.93
C THR A 211 8.54 21.53 -19.23
N ARG A 212 9.04 22.25 -18.22
CA ARG A 212 9.95 23.40 -18.45
C ARG A 212 11.31 23.25 -17.77
N ALA A 213 11.97 22.12 -17.96
CA ALA A 213 13.41 22.03 -17.76
C ALA A 213 13.99 20.98 -18.71
N GLU A 214 14.80 21.48 -19.65
CA GLU A 214 15.78 20.80 -20.47
C GLU A 214 15.35 19.87 -21.62
N SER A 215 15.33 20.49 -22.81
CA SER A 215 15.52 19.83 -24.09
C SER A 215 16.95 19.32 -24.25
N GLY A 216 17.20 18.08 -23.87
CA GLY A 216 18.43 17.34 -24.14
C GLY A 216 18.08 16.00 -24.79
N LYS A 217 18.41 15.88 -26.09
CA LYS A 217 18.13 14.72 -26.94
C LYS A 217 18.72 13.42 -26.38
N ALA A 218 17.87 12.47 -26.05
CA ALA A 218 18.19 11.05 -26.15
C ALA A 218 17.00 10.33 -26.77
N THR A 219 17.17 9.94 -28.02
CA THR A 219 16.22 9.11 -28.77
C THR A 219 16.32 7.68 -28.26
N VAL A 220 15.33 7.21 -27.54
CA VAL A 220 15.09 5.79 -27.31
C VAL A 220 13.84 5.37 -28.07
N ASN A 221 14.00 4.47 -29.03
CA ASN A 221 12.95 3.91 -29.88
C ASN A 221 11.97 3.05 -29.06
N PRO A 222 10.66 3.33 -29.09
CA PRO A 222 9.65 2.45 -28.49
C PRO A 222 9.13 1.48 -29.56
N ALA A 223 9.92 0.51 -29.99
CA ALA A 223 9.45 -0.50 -30.91
C ALA A 223 10.12 -1.83 -30.65
N SER A 224 9.70 -2.53 -29.60
CA SER A 224 9.78 -4.02 -29.58
C SER A 224 8.97 -4.61 -28.41
N ALA A 225 7.66 -4.46 -28.43
CA ALA A 225 6.77 -5.25 -27.60
C ALA A 225 5.48 -5.52 -28.34
N ALA A 226 5.53 -6.37 -29.36
CA ALA A 226 4.34 -7.08 -29.84
C ALA A 226 4.75 -8.19 -30.82
N SER A 227 4.14 -9.35 -30.62
CA SER A 227 4.09 -10.55 -31.45
C SER A 227 5.06 -11.68 -31.10
N GLY A 228 4.61 -12.50 -30.13
CA GLY A 228 4.97 -13.91 -30.03
C GLY A 228 3.69 -14.72 -29.79
N PRO A 229 3.61 -16.00 -30.22
CA PRO A 229 2.37 -16.76 -30.29
C PRO A 229 1.77 -17.01 -28.91
N ALA A 230 0.44 -16.99 -28.84
CA ALA A 230 -0.37 -17.31 -27.67
C ALA A 230 0.09 -18.60 -26.98
N GLY A 231 0.62 -18.50 -25.76
CA GLY A 231 1.02 -19.67 -25.00
C GLY A 231 1.96 -19.44 -23.80
N LYS A 232 2.48 -18.24 -23.57
CA LYS A 232 3.23 -17.90 -22.35
C LYS A 232 2.85 -16.49 -21.92
N GLN A 233 1.71 -16.34 -21.24
CA GLN A 233 1.48 -15.15 -20.43
C GLN A 233 2.54 -15.19 -19.33
N ALA A 234 3.58 -14.35 -19.49
CA ALA A 234 4.46 -14.00 -18.38
C ALA A 234 3.56 -13.54 -17.24
N VAL A 235 3.81 -14.06 -16.03
CA VAL A 235 3.13 -13.61 -14.80
C VAL A 235 3.48 -12.13 -14.64
N MET A 236 2.67 -11.26 -15.21
CA MET A 236 2.79 -9.83 -14.98
C MET A 236 2.29 -9.56 -13.56
N ASN A 237 3.12 -8.97 -12.75
CA ASN A 237 2.66 -8.36 -11.50
C ASN A 237 1.69 -7.23 -11.87
N ILE A 238 0.39 -7.51 -11.82
CA ILE A 238 -0.64 -6.56 -12.20
C ILE A 238 -0.57 -5.35 -11.27
N GLY A 239 -0.32 -4.17 -11.84
CA GLY A 239 -0.27 -2.90 -11.09
C GLY A 239 1.08 -2.56 -10.45
N LEU A 240 2.07 -3.44 -10.50
CA LEU A 240 3.41 -3.23 -9.96
C LEU A 240 4.41 -2.85 -11.05
N ASP A 241 5.46 -2.11 -10.68
CA ASP A 241 6.50 -1.69 -11.62
C ASP A 241 7.76 -2.52 -11.43
N ASN A 242 8.26 -3.12 -12.52
CA ASN A 242 9.43 -3.98 -12.47
C ASN A 242 10.75 -3.22 -12.24
N HIS A 243 10.77 -1.88 -12.40
CA HIS A 243 11.96 -1.07 -12.12
C HIS A 243 12.37 -1.12 -10.65
N ILE A 244 11.47 -1.49 -9.74
CA ILE A 244 11.79 -1.66 -8.32
C ILE A 244 12.85 -2.75 -8.06
N TYR A 245 13.02 -3.72 -8.96
CA TYR A 245 13.99 -4.81 -8.82
C TYR A 245 15.40 -4.42 -9.27
N PHE A 246 15.63 -3.15 -9.57
CA PHE A 246 16.93 -2.62 -10.00
C PHE A 246 17.37 -1.45 -9.12
N SER A 247 18.66 -1.20 -9.05
CA SER A 247 19.15 0.11 -8.64
C SER A 247 18.53 1.17 -9.56
N PRO A 248 18.24 2.39 -9.07
CA PRO A 248 17.64 3.44 -9.89
C PRO A 248 18.39 3.63 -11.22
N GLN A 249 17.65 3.53 -12.33
CA GLN A 249 18.19 3.63 -13.67
C GLN A 249 17.86 4.96 -14.35
N SER A 250 17.11 5.83 -13.69
CA SER A 250 16.82 7.19 -14.13
C SER A 250 16.76 8.13 -12.94
N GLN A 251 16.83 9.44 -13.22
CA GLN A 251 16.75 10.47 -12.18
C GLN A 251 15.40 10.43 -11.44
N GLU A 252 14.31 10.15 -12.15
CA GLU A 252 12.97 10.07 -11.56
C GLU A 252 12.87 8.92 -10.56
N TRP A 253 13.47 7.75 -10.88
CA TRP A 253 13.50 6.61 -9.97
C TRP A 253 14.41 6.84 -8.76
N ASP A 254 15.54 7.51 -8.95
CA ASP A 254 16.42 7.90 -7.83
C ASP A 254 15.70 8.87 -6.90
N GLU A 255 15.04 9.89 -7.46
CA GLU A 255 14.27 10.86 -6.70
C GLU A 255 13.07 10.20 -6.00
N ALA A 256 12.36 9.28 -6.65
CA ALA A 256 11.26 8.52 -6.07
C ALA A 256 11.70 7.74 -4.83
N TRP A 257 12.83 7.04 -4.88
CA TRP A 257 13.40 6.35 -3.73
C TRP A 257 13.81 7.30 -2.62
N ARG A 258 14.50 8.40 -2.94
CA ARG A 258 14.91 9.41 -1.94
C ARG A 258 13.72 10.04 -1.23
N ILE A 259 12.65 10.35 -1.97
CA ILE A 259 11.41 10.86 -1.40
C ILE A 259 10.76 9.80 -0.49
N THR A 260 10.69 8.56 -0.94
CA THR A 260 10.11 7.44 -0.17
C THR A 260 10.85 7.23 1.16
N GLU A 261 12.17 7.14 1.11
CA GLU A 261 13.01 6.99 2.31
C GLU A 261 12.83 8.17 3.27
N ALA A 262 12.82 9.40 2.76
CA ALA A 262 12.60 10.59 3.58
C ALA A 262 11.17 10.66 4.18
N LEU A 263 10.15 10.17 3.47
CA LEU A 263 8.78 10.06 3.99
C LEU A 263 8.68 9.04 5.14
N ILE A 264 9.34 7.89 5.00
CA ILE A 264 9.39 6.86 6.06
C ILE A 264 10.13 7.41 7.29
N GLU A 265 11.28 8.06 7.09
CA GLU A 265 12.01 8.71 8.19
C GLU A 265 11.17 9.78 8.88
N GLN A 266 10.44 10.58 8.11
CA GLN A 266 9.56 11.62 8.67
C GLN A 266 8.40 11.01 9.46
N MET A 267 7.79 9.91 8.98
CA MET A 267 6.77 9.20 9.75
C MET A 267 7.33 8.64 11.04
N HIS A 268 8.51 8.03 11.00
CA HIS A 268 9.19 7.57 12.21
C HIS A 268 9.38 8.70 13.23
N LYS A 269 9.91 9.85 12.80
CA LYS A 269 10.08 11.04 13.66
C LYS A 269 8.73 11.52 14.24
N ASP A 270 7.74 11.72 13.38
CA ASP A 270 6.41 12.20 13.79
C ASP A 270 5.77 11.27 14.86
N VAL A 271 6.00 9.96 14.74
CA VAL A 271 5.47 8.94 15.67
C VAL A 271 6.22 8.94 16.99
N MET A 272 7.56 8.96 16.93
CA MET A 272 8.41 8.96 18.14
C MET A 272 8.23 10.23 18.96
N GLU A 273 8.10 11.39 18.33
CA GLU A 273 7.84 12.68 19.00
C GLU A 273 6.53 12.70 19.78
N ARG A 274 5.55 11.87 19.39
CA ARG A 274 4.27 11.69 20.09
C ARG A 274 4.27 10.57 21.12
N GLY A 275 5.42 9.93 21.34
CA GLY A 275 5.59 8.87 22.34
C GLY A 275 4.98 7.53 21.93
N ALA A 276 4.62 7.35 20.67
CA ALA A 276 4.16 6.07 20.11
C ALA A 276 5.34 5.29 19.53
N LYS A 277 5.17 3.97 19.32
CA LYS A 277 6.16 3.13 18.63
C LYS A 277 5.90 3.15 17.12
N PHE A 278 6.95 3.09 16.32
CA PHE A 278 6.87 2.93 14.86
C PHE A 278 7.41 1.57 14.44
N LEU A 279 6.70 0.89 13.55
CA LEU A 279 7.12 -0.37 12.95
C LEU A 279 6.94 -0.30 11.44
N LEU A 280 8.03 -0.47 10.69
CA LEU A 280 8.01 -0.61 9.24
C LEU A 280 7.85 -2.08 8.87
N VAL A 281 6.85 -2.41 8.05
CA VAL A 281 6.67 -3.76 7.52
C VAL A 281 6.74 -3.70 5.99
N SER A 282 7.84 -4.19 5.41
CA SER A 282 7.96 -4.33 3.96
C SER A 282 7.16 -5.53 3.49
N LEU A 283 6.14 -5.27 2.67
CA LEU A 283 5.24 -6.28 2.13
C LEU A 283 5.90 -7.00 0.94
N ALA A 284 5.51 -8.27 0.75
CA ALA A 284 6.02 -9.06 -0.36
C ALA A 284 5.20 -8.87 -1.64
N ASN A 285 5.87 -8.76 -2.78
CA ASN A 285 5.25 -8.84 -4.10
C ASN A 285 5.04 -10.30 -4.52
N GLY A 286 4.04 -10.58 -5.36
CA GLY A 286 3.65 -11.95 -5.73
C GLY A 286 4.77 -12.77 -6.33
N ILE A 287 5.58 -12.17 -7.22
CA ILE A 287 6.71 -12.88 -7.85
C ILE A 287 7.80 -13.25 -6.84
N GLN A 288 8.06 -12.43 -5.85
CA GLN A 288 9.10 -12.68 -4.84
C GLN A 288 8.80 -13.94 -4.03
N VAL A 289 7.52 -14.21 -3.77
CA VAL A 289 7.04 -15.32 -2.94
C VAL A 289 6.37 -16.42 -3.77
N ASN A 290 6.60 -16.47 -5.08
CA ASN A 290 6.13 -17.60 -5.88
C ASN A 290 6.75 -18.91 -5.36
N PRO A 291 5.95 -19.97 -5.10
CA PRO A 291 6.45 -21.21 -4.50
C PRO A 291 7.40 -22.02 -5.40
N ASP A 292 7.42 -21.75 -6.71
CA ASP A 292 8.34 -22.37 -7.66
C ASP A 292 9.54 -21.44 -7.96
N PRO A 293 10.76 -21.80 -7.51
CA PRO A 293 11.96 -21.02 -7.80
C PRO A 293 12.21 -20.85 -9.31
N LYS A 294 11.83 -21.85 -10.14
CA LYS A 294 12.00 -21.75 -11.59
C LYS A 294 11.17 -20.61 -12.21
N VAL A 295 10.01 -20.32 -11.65
CA VAL A 295 9.18 -19.19 -12.09
C VAL A 295 9.84 -17.86 -11.73
N ARG A 296 10.40 -17.75 -10.52
CA ARG A 296 11.13 -16.55 -10.08
C ARG A 296 12.38 -16.31 -10.94
N ASP A 297 13.16 -17.37 -11.19
CA ASP A 297 14.37 -17.32 -12.03
C ASP A 297 14.04 -16.93 -13.48
N ALA A 298 12.99 -17.52 -14.04
CA ALA A 298 12.54 -17.20 -15.39
C ALA A 298 12.06 -15.73 -15.50
N PHE A 299 11.35 -15.24 -14.50
CA PHE A 299 10.93 -13.84 -14.43
C PHE A 299 12.14 -12.91 -14.31
N ALA A 300 13.02 -13.16 -13.34
CA ALA A 300 14.26 -12.38 -13.15
C ALA A 300 15.09 -12.31 -14.45
N LYS A 301 15.25 -13.43 -15.13
CA LYS A 301 15.93 -13.49 -16.44
C LYS A 301 15.19 -12.67 -17.50
N THR A 302 13.86 -12.73 -17.52
CA THR A 302 13.05 -12.00 -18.52
C THR A 302 13.17 -10.48 -18.37
N ILE A 303 13.19 -9.98 -17.13
CA ILE A 303 13.36 -8.55 -16.87
C ILE A 303 14.83 -8.11 -16.86
N GLY A 304 15.78 -9.05 -16.86
CA GLY A 304 17.21 -8.75 -16.78
C GLY A 304 17.72 -8.39 -15.38
N SER A 305 16.94 -8.69 -14.33
CA SER A 305 17.36 -8.52 -12.94
C SER A 305 17.88 -9.82 -12.37
N GLY A 306 19.02 -9.78 -11.67
CA GLY A 306 19.53 -10.92 -10.90
C GLY A 306 18.96 -11.03 -9.49
N ASP A 307 18.14 -10.07 -9.06
CA ASP A 307 17.78 -9.92 -7.66
C ASP A 307 16.40 -9.33 -7.43
N LEU A 308 15.43 -10.21 -7.23
CA LEU A 308 14.06 -9.83 -6.92
C LEU A 308 13.88 -9.31 -5.48
N LEU A 309 14.87 -9.45 -4.60
CA LEU A 309 14.84 -8.93 -3.23
C LEU A 309 15.60 -7.59 -3.09
N TYR A 310 16.01 -6.98 -4.21
CA TYR A 310 16.69 -5.68 -4.17
C TYR A 310 15.89 -4.61 -3.37
N PRO A 311 14.59 -4.39 -3.60
CA PRO A 311 13.84 -3.36 -2.88
C PRO A 311 13.78 -3.67 -1.37
N ASP A 312 13.67 -4.93 -1.00
CA ASP A 312 13.60 -5.38 0.39
C ASP A 312 14.91 -5.11 1.13
N ARG A 313 16.05 -5.47 0.51
CA ARG A 313 17.37 -5.18 1.10
C ARG A 313 17.68 -3.69 1.18
N ARG A 314 17.19 -2.89 0.24
CA ARG A 314 17.34 -1.43 0.29
C ARG A 314 16.59 -0.86 1.49
N ILE A 315 15.34 -1.26 1.68
CA ILE A 315 14.53 -0.83 2.82
C ILE A 315 15.07 -1.33 4.15
N GLU A 316 15.57 -2.58 4.20
CA GLU A 316 16.22 -3.12 5.39
C GLU A 316 17.46 -2.32 5.78
N SER A 317 18.34 -2.07 4.81
CA SER A 317 19.55 -1.26 5.02
C SER A 317 19.22 0.16 5.47
N PHE A 318 18.21 0.77 4.87
CA PHE A 318 17.72 2.08 5.26
C PHE A 318 17.18 2.08 6.69
N ALA A 319 16.34 1.11 7.06
CA ALA A 319 15.77 0.99 8.40
C ALA A 319 16.87 0.83 9.47
N VAL A 320 17.85 -0.04 9.22
CA VAL A 320 19.00 -0.23 10.12
C VAL A 320 19.81 1.08 10.29
N ALA A 321 20.08 1.78 9.19
CA ALA A 321 20.87 3.02 9.24
C ALA A 321 20.17 4.14 10.03
N HIS A 322 18.84 4.13 10.11
CA HIS A 322 18.03 5.15 10.78
C HIS A 322 17.45 4.68 12.12
N GLY A 323 17.81 3.48 12.60
CA GLY A 323 17.32 2.94 13.88
C GLY A 323 15.79 2.69 13.86
N ILE A 324 15.24 2.33 12.71
CA ILE A 324 13.82 2.02 12.52
C ILE A 324 13.61 0.53 12.71
N ASP A 325 12.69 0.14 13.61
CA ASP A 325 12.26 -1.25 13.73
C ASP A 325 11.55 -1.68 12.44
N ALA A 326 12.03 -2.77 11.82
CA ALA A 326 11.51 -3.23 10.54
C ALA A 326 11.34 -4.75 10.48
N ILE A 327 10.29 -5.18 9.74
CA ILE A 327 10.06 -6.57 9.33
C ILE A 327 10.06 -6.62 7.82
N ILE A 328 10.90 -7.47 7.25
CA ILE A 328 10.98 -7.70 5.80
C ILE A 328 10.28 -9.02 5.50
N LEU A 329 9.05 -8.95 4.98
CA LEU A 329 8.21 -10.13 4.81
C LEU A 329 8.64 -11.02 3.65
N ALA A 330 9.16 -10.46 2.55
CA ALA A 330 9.41 -11.20 1.32
C ALA A 330 10.32 -12.43 1.51
N PRO A 331 11.50 -12.38 2.14
CA PRO A 331 12.33 -13.56 2.32
C PRO A 331 11.71 -14.61 3.24
N ILE A 332 10.96 -14.18 4.27
CA ILE A 332 10.30 -15.08 5.22
C ILE A 332 9.15 -15.80 4.52
N MET A 333 8.28 -15.06 3.86
CA MET A 333 7.14 -15.61 3.12
C MET A 333 7.60 -16.48 1.94
N GLN A 334 8.68 -16.13 1.24
CA GLN A 334 9.26 -16.95 0.17
C GLN A 334 9.63 -18.34 0.69
N LYS A 335 10.35 -18.40 1.83
CA LYS A 335 10.72 -19.67 2.46
C LYS A 335 9.48 -20.51 2.81
N HIS A 336 8.45 -19.89 3.39
CA HIS A 336 7.19 -20.57 3.68
C HIS A 336 6.48 -21.08 2.42
N ALA A 337 6.44 -20.27 1.35
CA ALA A 337 5.84 -20.67 0.07
C ALA A 337 6.54 -21.87 -0.54
N GLU A 338 7.88 -21.89 -0.52
CA GLU A 338 8.70 -23.01 -1.03
C GLU A 338 8.46 -24.30 -0.24
N GLN A 339 8.40 -24.22 1.09
CA GLN A 339 8.20 -25.37 1.96
C GLN A 339 6.80 -25.97 1.81
N THR A 340 5.78 -25.11 1.76
CA THR A 340 4.38 -25.54 1.74
C THR A 340 3.82 -25.70 0.33
N LYS A 341 4.54 -25.26 -0.70
CA LYS A 341 4.09 -25.19 -2.10
C LYS A 341 2.79 -24.41 -2.28
N GLN A 342 2.57 -23.39 -1.43
CA GLN A 342 1.36 -22.58 -1.44
C GLN A 342 1.61 -21.22 -2.08
N TYR A 343 0.61 -20.75 -2.84
CA TYR A 343 0.56 -19.38 -3.32
C TYR A 343 -0.04 -18.47 -2.25
N PHE A 344 0.58 -17.34 -2.01
CA PHE A 344 0.11 -16.31 -1.08
C PHE A 344 -0.56 -15.13 -1.79
N HIS A 345 -0.48 -15.09 -3.11
CA HIS A 345 -1.11 -14.10 -3.97
C HIS A 345 -2.02 -14.78 -4.98
N GLY A 346 -3.02 -14.00 -5.45
CA GLY A 346 -3.96 -14.45 -6.46
C GLY A 346 -5.08 -15.31 -5.93
N PHE A 347 -6.15 -15.38 -6.69
CA PHE A 347 -7.42 -16.02 -6.34
C PHE A 347 -7.91 -16.90 -7.47
N PRO A 348 -8.87 -17.83 -7.21
CA PRO A 348 -9.44 -18.69 -8.26
C PRO A 348 -10.08 -17.93 -9.44
N ASN A 349 -10.54 -16.70 -9.21
CA ASN A 349 -11.11 -15.84 -10.25
C ASN A 349 -10.08 -14.91 -10.92
N THR A 350 -8.78 -15.05 -10.59
CA THR A 350 -7.66 -14.31 -11.18
C THR A 350 -6.47 -15.24 -11.47
N ILE A 351 -5.25 -14.73 -11.51
CA ILE A 351 -4.03 -15.50 -11.73
C ILE A 351 -3.37 -15.82 -10.40
N MET A 352 -3.24 -17.10 -10.07
CA MET A 352 -2.50 -17.55 -8.88
C MET A 352 -1.03 -17.13 -8.93
N GLY A 353 -0.56 -16.56 -7.84
CA GLY A 353 0.80 -16.03 -7.71
C GLY A 353 0.95 -14.57 -8.15
N GLY A 354 -0.11 -13.92 -8.63
CA GLY A 354 -0.14 -12.50 -8.99
C GLY A 354 -1.21 -11.71 -8.24
N GLY A 355 -1.20 -10.40 -8.36
CA GLY A 355 -2.17 -9.54 -7.70
C GLY A 355 -1.99 -9.44 -6.18
N HIS A 356 -3.10 -9.29 -5.44
CA HIS A 356 -3.08 -9.11 -3.99
C HIS A 356 -2.93 -10.43 -3.22
N TRP A 357 -2.64 -10.31 -1.93
CA TRP A 357 -2.64 -11.46 -1.02
C TRP A 357 -4.01 -12.12 -0.96
N ASN A 358 -4.02 -13.44 -1.07
CA ASN A 358 -5.18 -14.26 -0.71
C ASN A 358 -5.24 -14.49 0.81
N GLU A 359 -6.21 -15.25 1.28
CA GLU A 359 -6.43 -15.54 2.71
C GLU A 359 -5.18 -16.14 3.37
N LYS A 360 -4.41 -16.95 2.62
CA LYS A 360 -3.16 -17.55 3.12
C LYS A 360 -2.04 -16.53 3.25
N GLY A 361 -1.94 -15.61 2.27
CA GLY A 361 -0.99 -14.51 2.30
C GLY A 361 -1.24 -13.57 3.47
N HIS A 362 -2.49 -13.18 3.67
CA HIS A 362 -2.88 -12.38 4.81
C HIS A 362 -2.61 -13.09 6.14
N ARG A 363 -2.95 -14.38 6.24
CA ARG A 363 -2.72 -15.15 7.46
C ARG A 363 -1.25 -15.21 7.82
N ILE A 364 -0.39 -15.63 6.89
CA ILE A 364 1.04 -15.77 7.18
C ILE A 364 1.70 -14.42 7.51
N ALA A 365 1.32 -13.34 6.83
CA ALA A 365 1.81 -12.00 7.15
C ALA A 365 1.41 -11.57 8.58
N GLY A 366 0.14 -11.74 8.94
CA GLY A 366 -0.35 -11.43 10.28
C GLY A 366 0.32 -12.27 11.38
N GLU A 367 0.58 -13.56 11.11
CA GLU A 367 1.28 -14.45 12.03
C GLU A 367 2.75 -14.05 12.22
N ILE A 368 3.50 -13.74 11.17
CA ILE A 368 4.90 -13.29 11.24
C ILE A 368 5.01 -11.99 12.04
N ILE A 369 4.14 -11.01 11.76
CA ILE A 369 4.15 -9.72 12.48
C ILE A 369 3.81 -9.94 13.97
N ALA A 370 2.83 -10.80 14.27
CA ALA A 370 2.45 -11.10 15.64
C ALA A 370 3.59 -11.81 16.40
N GLU A 371 4.23 -12.80 15.80
CA GLU A 371 5.36 -13.51 16.38
C GLU A 371 6.51 -12.55 16.73
N TYR A 372 6.84 -11.64 15.83
CA TYR A 372 7.85 -10.62 16.06
C TYR A 372 7.50 -9.75 17.29
N LEU A 373 6.28 -9.24 17.37
CA LEU A 373 5.85 -8.38 18.46
C LEU A 373 5.73 -9.14 19.80
N CYS A 374 5.20 -10.37 19.77
CA CYS A 374 5.13 -11.22 20.98
C CYS A 374 6.52 -11.51 21.55
N ASN A 375 7.49 -11.84 20.70
CA ASN A 375 8.86 -12.13 21.11
C ASN A 375 9.59 -10.90 21.67
N GLN A 376 9.41 -9.72 21.08
CA GLN A 376 9.97 -8.47 21.59
C GLN A 376 9.45 -8.13 23.00
N GLU A 377 8.16 -8.29 23.25
CA GLU A 377 7.59 -7.98 24.57
C GLU A 377 7.96 -9.02 25.63
N MET A 378 8.09 -10.31 25.29
CA MET A 378 8.60 -11.34 26.19
C MET A 378 10.04 -11.04 26.62
N THR A 379 10.90 -10.61 25.71
CA THR A 379 12.29 -10.26 26.04
C THR A 379 12.37 -9.10 27.04
N LYS A 380 11.49 -8.10 26.91
CA LYS A 380 11.43 -6.97 27.86
C LYS A 380 10.93 -7.39 29.26
N SER A 381 10.03 -8.37 29.34
CA SER A 381 9.51 -8.86 30.62
C SER A 381 10.52 -9.70 31.43
N VAL A 382 11.50 -10.31 30.76
CA VAL A 382 12.57 -11.10 31.38
C VAL A 382 13.70 -10.22 31.94
N ILE A 383 13.84 -9.00 31.46
CA ILE A 383 14.91 -8.05 31.86
C ILE A 383 14.42 -7.11 32.99
N LYS A 384 13.15 -7.07 33.30
CA LYS A 384 12.58 -6.37 34.46
C LYS A 384 12.53 -7.31 35.68
#